data_688da40eceda79c7ea9d88763d07a002
#
_entry.id   688da40eceda79c7ea9d88763d07a002
#
_cell.length_a   1.000
_cell.length_b   1.000
_cell.length_c   1.000
_cell.angle_alpha   90.00
_cell.angle_beta   90.00
_cell.angle_gamma   90.00
#
_symmetry.space_group_name_H-M   'P 1'
#
loop_
_entity.id
_entity.type
_entity.pdbx_description
1 polymer ?
#
loop_
_entity_poly.entity_id
_entity_poly.type
_entity_poly.pdbx_seq_one_letter_code
_entity_poly.pdbx_strand_id
1 'polypeptide(L)'
;MFESIKKTPHKLLRLINQIVWINQDLSDDALFKVSKIQKLKFSYALIIIFACLISFANLFVPSGQQSSTVAKVFISIAQVPVFFIFVADFTLHLITYHFQNKEKNLFKLYLKFLLSYYSIVAILCILASINLISVFANINAINQKVLDFFNGLGLVRILRLLIVLQIFAPFAIIFKVFKDQSKVLLNIFVLVIVLIVLFALVIWNAEVSHHNSQVNAFIQNYASTHNLSFDIAKTQALNEPQYPQIPSNSVSNFGDAIYFTTITLTTIGYGDFSPQSSTAKIIVIIVSLVGIAVIAIPSGVIAGSFLQQIQNKLTNNTNKENKND
;
A
#
# COMPACT_ATOMS: atom_id res chain seq x y z
N MET A 1 35.23 26.73 6.46
CA MET A 1 34.74 25.51 5.79
C MET A 1 33.52 25.78 4.89
N PHE A 2 32.56 26.61 5.27
CA PHE A 2 31.44 27.06 4.40
C PHE A 2 31.86 28.06 3.32
N GLU A 3 32.93 28.83 3.53
CA GLU A 3 33.40 29.81 2.54
C GLU A 3 34.03 29.19 1.28
N SER A 4 34.61 27.99 1.37
CA SER A 4 35.16 27.30 0.18
C SER A 4 34.09 26.71 -0.74
N ILE A 5 32.88 26.52 -0.23
CA ILE A 5 31.73 25.96 -0.99
C ILE A 5 31.04 27.06 -1.82
N LYS A 6 31.11 28.34 -1.38
CA LYS A 6 30.56 29.49 -2.13
C LYS A 6 31.22 29.74 -3.47
N LYS A 7 32.44 29.22 -3.68
CA LYS A 7 33.21 29.47 -4.91
C LYS A 7 32.89 28.57 -6.11
N THR A 8 32.11 27.51 -5.95
CA THR A 8 31.70 26.64 -7.07
C THR A 8 30.30 26.09 -6.89
N PRO A 9 29.29 26.65 -7.57
CA PRO A 9 27.88 26.18 -7.48
C PRO A 9 27.73 24.68 -7.76
N HIS A 10 28.62 24.13 -8.59
CA HIS A 10 28.66 22.71 -8.94
C HIS A 10 28.97 21.77 -7.72
N LYS A 11 29.80 22.23 -6.77
CA LYS A 11 30.12 21.44 -5.55
C LYS A 11 28.94 21.42 -4.58
N LEU A 12 28.23 22.54 -4.45
CA LEU A 12 27.03 22.63 -3.61
C LEU A 12 25.92 21.72 -4.16
N LEU A 13 25.67 21.75 -5.46
CA LEU A 13 24.67 20.89 -6.10
C LEU A 13 25.00 19.40 -5.96
N ARG A 14 26.29 19.02 -6.08
CA ARG A 14 26.72 17.64 -5.79
C ARG A 14 26.46 17.23 -4.35
N LEU A 15 26.72 18.12 -3.38
CA LEU A 15 26.42 17.85 -1.97
C LEU A 15 24.91 17.65 -1.75
N ILE A 16 24.10 18.55 -2.30
CA ILE A 16 22.64 18.44 -2.25
C ILE A 16 22.18 17.12 -2.86
N ASN A 17 22.70 16.74 -4.02
CA ASN A 17 22.42 15.45 -4.64
C ASN A 17 22.72 14.27 -3.71
N GLN A 18 23.88 14.30 -3.05
CA GLN A 18 24.27 13.24 -2.10
C GLN A 18 23.37 13.17 -0.87
N ILE A 19 22.78 14.28 -0.43
CA ILE A 19 21.88 14.33 0.74
C ILE A 19 20.48 13.89 0.36
N VAL A 20 19.94 14.43 -0.71
CA VAL A 20 18.54 14.29 -1.11
C VAL A 20 18.23 12.88 -1.66
N TRP A 21 19.14 12.31 -2.44
CA TRP A 21 18.97 10.96 -2.99
C TRP A 21 19.44 9.90 -1.98
N ILE A 22 18.47 9.43 -1.17
CA ILE A 22 18.72 8.53 -0.04
C ILE A 22 19.35 7.21 -0.47
N ASN A 23 18.95 6.65 -1.61
CA ASN A 23 19.39 5.34 -2.10
C ASN A 23 20.71 5.37 -2.86
N GLN A 24 21.38 6.52 -2.96
CA GLN A 24 22.65 6.61 -3.64
C GLN A 24 23.78 6.14 -2.72
N ASP A 25 24.54 5.14 -3.17
CA ASP A 25 25.76 4.74 -2.51
C ASP A 25 26.75 5.92 -2.56
N LEU A 26 27.33 6.24 -1.41
CA LEU A 26 28.40 7.23 -1.30
C LEU A 26 29.65 6.59 -1.89
N SER A 27 29.90 6.85 -3.19
CA SER A 27 31.14 6.48 -3.86
C SER A 27 32.31 7.31 -3.33
N ASP A 28 33.55 6.92 -3.66
CA ASP A 28 34.81 7.54 -3.21
C ASP A 28 34.96 9.06 -3.53
N ASP A 29 34.06 9.61 -4.34
CA ASP A 29 33.91 11.05 -4.65
C ASP A 29 33.19 11.88 -3.57
N ALA A 30 33.06 11.40 -2.34
CA ALA A 30 32.40 12.14 -1.28
C ALA A 30 33.15 13.43 -0.95
N LEU A 31 32.50 14.58 -1.20
CA LEU A 31 33.06 15.92 -0.96
C LEU A 31 33.34 16.21 0.53
N PHE A 32 32.82 15.38 1.44
CA PHE A 32 32.97 15.44 2.88
C PHE A 32 33.15 14.04 3.47
N LYS A 33 33.67 13.98 4.71
CA LYS A 33 33.73 12.72 5.48
C LYS A 33 32.36 12.05 5.42
N VAL A 34 32.31 10.79 5.04
CA VAL A 34 31.09 9.96 4.87
C VAL A 34 30.15 10.11 6.07
N SER A 35 30.69 10.16 7.30
CA SER A 35 29.93 10.36 8.55
C SER A 35 29.13 11.68 8.58
N LYS A 36 29.65 12.79 8.02
CA LYS A 36 28.90 14.07 8.00
C LYS A 36 27.75 14.05 7.00
N ILE A 37 27.97 13.44 5.82
CA ILE A 37 26.93 13.31 4.79
C ILE A 37 25.82 12.38 5.33
N GLN A 38 26.15 11.30 6.01
CA GLN A 38 25.17 10.43 6.63
C GLN A 38 24.30 11.14 7.68
N LYS A 39 24.92 11.99 8.53
CA LYS A 39 24.16 12.81 9.50
C LYS A 39 23.22 13.78 8.81
N LEU A 40 23.66 14.43 7.73
CA LEU A 40 22.80 15.35 6.94
C LEU A 40 21.67 14.61 6.23
N LYS A 41 21.94 13.43 5.64
CA LYS A 41 20.90 12.56 5.08
C LYS A 41 19.86 12.19 6.13
N PHE A 42 20.31 11.80 7.32
CA PHE A 42 19.44 11.43 8.42
C PHE A 42 18.57 12.60 8.89
N SER A 43 19.15 13.80 9.07
CA SER A 43 18.41 15.00 9.44
C SER A 43 17.37 15.38 8.36
N TYR A 44 17.76 15.31 7.10
CA TYR A 44 16.84 15.54 5.99
C TYR A 44 15.67 14.55 6.00
N ALA A 45 15.96 13.26 6.18
CA ALA A 45 14.93 12.23 6.27
C ALA A 45 13.98 12.46 7.46
N LEU A 46 14.51 12.86 8.63
CA LEU A 46 13.67 13.20 9.77
C LEU A 46 12.73 14.35 9.47
N ILE A 47 13.19 15.40 8.78
CA ILE A 47 12.33 16.53 8.38
C ILE A 47 11.18 16.03 7.49
N ILE A 48 11.45 15.18 6.51
CA ILE A 48 10.42 14.64 5.63
C ILE A 48 9.47 13.71 6.39
N ILE A 49 9.98 12.85 7.28
CA ILE A 49 9.14 11.98 8.12
C ILE A 49 8.21 12.82 8.99
N PHE A 50 8.73 13.85 9.65
CA PHE A 50 7.92 14.76 10.46
C PHE A 50 6.87 15.49 9.63
N ALA A 51 7.22 15.98 8.43
CA ALA A 51 6.29 16.60 7.50
C ALA A 51 5.18 15.62 7.08
N CYS A 52 5.52 14.37 6.80
CA CYS A 52 4.52 13.33 6.49
C CYS A 52 3.60 13.07 7.69
N LEU A 53 4.14 12.92 8.91
CA LEU A 53 3.35 12.67 10.11
C LEU A 53 2.39 13.82 10.43
N ILE A 54 2.87 15.07 10.41
CA ILE A 54 2.03 16.26 10.61
C ILE A 54 0.92 16.32 9.55
N SER A 55 1.24 15.92 8.35
CA SER A 55 0.28 15.89 7.22
C SER A 55 -0.88 14.92 7.45
N PHE A 56 -0.70 13.86 8.27
CA PHE A 56 -1.77 12.95 8.66
C PHE A 56 -2.66 13.49 9.79
N ALA A 57 -2.29 14.59 10.45
CA ALA A 57 -3.06 15.15 11.56
C ALA A 57 -4.53 15.43 11.20
N ASN A 58 -4.83 15.74 9.93
CA ASN A 58 -6.19 15.94 9.45
C ASN A 58 -7.07 14.67 9.53
N LEU A 59 -6.49 13.48 9.47
CA LEU A 59 -7.26 12.23 9.58
C LEU A 59 -7.80 11.98 11.00
N PHE A 60 -7.20 12.63 12.00
CA PHE A 60 -7.60 12.49 13.40
C PHE A 60 -8.64 13.54 13.83
N VAL A 61 -9.03 14.44 12.92
CA VAL A 61 -10.11 15.40 13.19
C VAL A 61 -11.43 14.75 12.82
N PRO A 62 -12.34 14.52 13.78
CA PRO A 62 -13.65 13.97 13.48
C PRO A 62 -14.39 14.85 12.48
N SER A 63 -14.97 14.27 11.46
CA SER A 63 -15.79 14.96 10.44
C SER A 63 -17.15 15.45 11.00
N GLY A 64 -17.41 15.26 12.28
CA GLY A 64 -18.64 15.62 12.97
C GLY A 64 -18.63 17.03 13.54
N GLN A 65 -19.79 17.57 13.74
CA GLN A 65 -20.21 18.94 14.06
C GLN A 65 -19.51 19.65 15.24
N GLN A 66 -18.54 19.07 15.94
CA GLN A 66 -17.98 19.62 17.19
C GLN A 66 -16.44 19.68 17.26
N SER A 67 -15.73 19.57 16.14
CA SER A 67 -14.31 19.92 16.22
C SER A 67 -14.21 21.43 16.44
N SER A 68 -13.62 21.83 17.58
CA SER A 68 -13.48 23.24 17.91
C SER A 68 -12.78 23.98 16.75
N THR A 69 -13.27 25.13 16.37
CA THR A 69 -12.66 26.00 15.33
C THR A 69 -11.17 26.18 15.60
N VAL A 70 -10.77 26.21 16.85
CA VAL A 70 -9.39 26.30 17.33
C VAL A 70 -8.54 25.11 16.86
N ALA A 71 -9.02 23.88 17.00
CA ALA A 71 -8.28 22.69 16.57
C ALA A 71 -8.07 22.68 15.04
N LYS A 72 -9.08 23.06 14.26
CA LYS A 72 -8.96 23.18 12.79
C LYS A 72 -7.92 24.21 12.39
N VAL A 73 -7.91 25.37 13.04
CA VAL A 73 -6.93 26.44 12.79
C VAL A 73 -5.51 25.98 13.13
N PHE A 74 -5.31 25.36 14.30
CA PHE A 74 -3.99 24.85 14.68
C PHE A 74 -3.44 23.82 13.69
N ILE A 75 -4.27 22.86 13.25
CA ILE A 75 -3.86 21.84 12.27
C ILE A 75 -3.54 22.50 10.93
N SER A 76 -4.34 23.47 10.50
CA SER A 76 -4.09 24.21 9.25
C SER A 76 -2.78 24.98 9.31
N ILE A 77 -2.48 25.68 10.41
CA ILE A 77 -1.22 26.38 10.60
C ILE A 77 -0.03 25.41 10.57
N ALA A 78 -0.16 24.23 11.21
CA ALA A 78 0.90 23.24 11.23
C ALA A 78 1.17 22.63 9.82
N GLN A 79 0.19 22.65 8.93
CA GLN A 79 0.34 22.08 7.58
C GLN A 79 0.99 23.04 6.58
N VAL A 80 0.96 24.36 6.80
CA VAL A 80 1.62 25.33 5.89
C VAL A 80 3.12 25.04 5.72
N PRO A 81 3.92 24.86 6.78
CA PRO A 81 5.31 24.47 6.64
C PRO A 81 5.48 23.16 5.86
N VAL A 82 4.57 22.20 6.04
CA VAL A 82 4.61 20.91 5.35
C VAL A 82 4.51 21.07 3.83
N PHE A 83 3.62 21.94 3.36
CA PHE A 83 3.51 22.26 1.94
C PHE A 83 4.83 22.80 1.39
N PHE A 84 5.44 23.77 2.06
CA PHE A 84 6.72 24.34 1.63
C PHE A 84 7.87 23.31 1.67
N ILE A 85 7.88 22.42 2.67
CA ILE A 85 8.85 21.33 2.77
C ILE A 85 8.71 20.40 1.56
N PHE A 86 7.49 20.01 1.17
CA PHE A 86 7.28 19.14 0.01
C PHE A 86 7.63 19.81 -1.32
N VAL A 87 7.32 21.10 -1.47
CA VAL A 87 7.72 21.86 -2.66
C VAL A 87 9.24 22.00 -2.74
N ALA A 88 9.90 22.34 -1.64
CA ALA A 88 11.35 22.44 -1.56
C ALA A 88 12.03 21.10 -1.89
N ASP A 89 11.54 20.02 -1.32
CA ASP A 89 12.04 18.68 -1.56
C ASP A 89 11.88 18.26 -3.03
N PHE A 90 10.71 18.48 -3.64
CA PHE A 90 10.50 18.24 -5.07
C PHE A 90 11.48 19.05 -5.94
N THR A 91 11.65 20.33 -5.60
CA THR A 91 12.56 21.23 -6.32
C THR A 91 14.02 20.79 -6.20
N LEU A 92 14.45 20.35 -5.01
CA LEU A 92 15.81 19.84 -4.80
C LEU A 92 16.06 18.56 -5.63
N HIS A 93 15.09 17.66 -5.69
CA HIS A 93 15.18 16.45 -6.52
C HIS A 93 15.20 16.79 -8.02
N LEU A 94 14.37 17.74 -8.47
CA LEU A 94 14.32 18.21 -9.84
C LEU A 94 15.68 18.79 -10.29
N ILE A 95 16.25 19.69 -9.50
CA ILE A 95 17.53 20.35 -9.82
C ILE A 95 18.68 19.36 -9.82
N THR A 96 18.65 18.34 -8.94
CA THR A 96 19.76 17.38 -8.80
C THR A 96 19.59 16.15 -9.70
N TYR A 97 18.47 15.99 -10.39
CA TYR A 97 18.20 14.81 -11.21
C TYR A 97 19.21 14.58 -12.35
N HIS A 98 19.80 15.64 -12.87
CA HIS A 98 20.83 15.54 -13.92
C HIS A 98 22.09 14.77 -13.46
N PHE A 99 22.38 14.72 -12.15
CA PHE A 99 23.47 13.89 -11.63
C PHE A 99 23.14 12.40 -11.60
N GLN A 100 21.84 12.05 -11.64
CA GLN A 100 21.37 10.67 -11.62
C GLN A 100 21.29 10.06 -13.02
N ASN A 101 21.15 10.88 -14.06
CA ASN A 101 20.97 10.45 -15.43
C ASN A 101 21.95 11.14 -16.37
N LYS A 102 22.61 10.35 -17.22
CA LYS A 102 23.57 10.83 -18.24
C LYS A 102 22.89 11.32 -19.53
N GLU A 103 21.59 11.60 -19.49
CA GLU A 103 20.84 12.06 -20.67
C GLU A 103 21.31 13.47 -21.05
N LYS A 104 21.71 13.65 -22.33
CA LYS A 104 22.20 14.95 -22.83
C LYS A 104 21.06 15.92 -23.18
N ASN A 105 19.88 15.41 -23.50
CA ASN A 105 18.72 16.23 -23.84
C ASN A 105 17.95 16.61 -22.59
N LEU A 106 17.99 17.91 -22.22
CA LEU A 106 17.33 18.44 -21.02
C LEU A 106 15.83 18.18 -21.00
N PHE A 107 15.15 18.32 -22.15
CA PHE A 107 13.70 18.07 -22.22
C PHE A 107 13.36 16.61 -21.89
N LYS A 108 14.08 15.66 -22.50
CA LYS A 108 13.90 14.23 -22.21
C LYS A 108 14.25 13.90 -20.76
N LEU A 109 15.27 14.55 -20.21
CA LEU A 109 15.71 14.37 -18.83
C LEU A 109 14.60 14.76 -17.85
N TYR A 110 14.03 15.96 -17.99
CA TYR A 110 12.97 16.44 -17.10
C TYR A 110 11.66 15.70 -17.31
N LEU A 111 11.33 15.32 -18.54
CA LEU A 111 10.17 14.48 -18.81
C LEU A 111 10.30 13.10 -18.12
N LYS A 112 11.49 12.49 -18.17
CA LYS A 112 11.79 11.24 -17.48
C LYS A 112 11.70 11.39 -15.95
N PHE A 113 12.12 12.54 -15.42
CA PHE A 113 11.94 12.85 -14.00
C PHE A 113 10.47 12.94 -13.63
N LEU A 114 9.66 13.70 -14.37
CA LEU A 114 8.23 13.87 -14.10
C LEU A 114 7.46 12.55 -14.15
N LEU A 115 7.86 11.63 -15.02
CA LEU A 115 7.28 10.28 -15.13
C LEU A 115 7.89 9.29 -14.12
N SER A 116 8.87 9.68 -13.32
CA SER A 116 9.44 8.81 -12.30
C SER A 116 8.47 8.59 -11.15
N TYR A 117 8.50 7.39 -10.57
CA TYR A 117 7.70 7.04 -9.39
C TYR A 117 7.83 8.07 -8.27
N TYR A 118 9.06 8.53 -8.01
CA TYR A 118 9.33 9.54 -6.99
C TYR A 118 8.61 10.87 -7.26
N SER A 119 8.71 11.37 -8.50
CA SER A 119 8.09 12.63 -8.91
C SER A 119 6.56 12.57 -8.83
N ILE A 120 5.97 11.47 -9.30
CA ILE A 120 4.51 11.25 -9.23
C ILE A 120 4.04 11.30 -7.79
N VAL A 121 4.69 10.56 -6.88
CA VAL A 121 4.35 10.55 -5.44
C VAL A 121 4.53 11.95 -4.84
N ALA A 122 5.61 12.67 -5.18
CA ALA A 122 5.86 14.02 -4.67
C ALA A 122 4.81 15.03 -5.14
N ILE A 123 4.45 15.00 -6.42
CA ILE A 123 3.40 15.86 -6.99
C ILE A 123 2.05 15.56 -6.31
N LEU A 124 1.68 14.30 -6.15
CA LEU A 124 0.44 13.93 -5.48
C LEU A 124 0.43 14.38 -4.00
N CYS A 125 1.56 14.33 -3.30
CA CYS A 125 1.68 14.86 -1.94
C CYS A 125 1.50 16.38 -1.89
N ILE A 126 2.06 17.11 -2.88
CA ILE A 126 1.89 18.57 -3.00
C ILE A 126 0.43 18.88 -3.30
N LEU A 127 -0.20 18.21 -4.27
CA LEU A 127 -1.61 18.38 -4.62
C LEU A 127 -2.53 18.10 -3.42
N ALA A 128 -2.27 17.03 -2.67
CA ALA A 128 -3.00 16.73 -1.45
C ALA A 128 -2.87 17.81 -0.37
N SER A 129 -1.81 18.61 -0.43
CA SER A 129 -1.58 19.73 0.51
C SER A 129 -2.26 21.03 0.08
N ILE A 130 -2.77 21.12 -1.15
CA ILE A 130 -3.48 22.32 -1.67
C ILE A 130 -4.79 22.57 -0.91
N ASN A 131 -5.40 21.53 -0.34
CA ASN A 131 -6.59 21.69 0.51
C ASN A 131 -6.39 22.70 1.66
N LEU A 132 -5.15 22.94 2.07
CA LEU A 132 -4.80 24.01 3.03
C LEU A 132 -5.17 25.41 2.55
N ILE A 133 -5.05 25.66 1.25
CA ILE A 133 -5.34 26.96 0.65
C ILE A 133 -6.82 27.29 0.80
N SER A 134 -7.70 26.29 0.72
CA SER A 134 -9.15 26.47 0.89
C SER A 134 -9.53 26.94 2.28
N VAL A 135 -8.78 26.55 3.32
CA VAL A 135 -9.02 26.96 4.71
C VAL A 135 -8.64 28.44 4.92
N PHE A 136 -7.56 28.91 4.27
CA PHE A 136 -7.09 30.28 4.42
C PHE A 136 -7.74 31.27 3.44
N ALA A 137 -8.08 30.80 2.23
CA ALA A 137 -8.57 31.67 1.16
C ALA A 137 -10.09 31.87 1.18
N ASN A 138 -10.82 31.20 2.08
CA ASN A 138 -12.30 31.28 2.18
C ASN A 138 -12.98 31.11 0.79
N ILE A 139 -12.41 30.25 -0.04
CA ILE A 139 -12.82 30.08 -1.43
C ILE A 139 -14.08 29.22 -1.47
N ASN A 140 -15.25 29.85 -1.35
CA ASN A 140 -16.55 29.22 -1.61
C ASN A 140 -16.72 28.76 -3.09
N ALA A 141 -15.70 28.97 -3.92
CA ALA A 141 -15.73 28.69 -5.35
C ALA A 141 -15.27 27.27 -5.73
N ILE A 142 -14.62 26.53 -4.81
CA ILE A 142 -14.15 25.17 -5.13
C ILE A 142 -15.23 24.18 -4.75
N ASN A 143 -15.64 23.35 -5.73
CA ASN A 143 -16.62 22.29 -5.52
C ASN A 143 -16.13 21.32 -4.42
N GLN A 144 -16.99 21.03 -3.43
CA GLN A 144 -16.67 20.14 -2.31
C GLN A 144 -16.15 18.77 -2.78
N LYS A 145 -16.69 18.21 -3.87
CA LYS A 145 -16.21 16.95 -4.44
C LYS A 145 -14.74 16.97 -4.87
N VAL A 146 -14.26 18.13 -5.34
CA VAL A 146 -12.85 18.30 -5.72
C VAL A 146 -11.97 18.35 -4.47
N LEU A 147 -12.43 19.00 -3.40
CA LEU A 147 -11.72 19.02 -2.12
C LEU A 147 -11.65 17.61 -1.50
N ASP A 148 -12.73 16.86 -1.54
CA ASP A 148 -12.79 15.49 -1.03
C ASP A 148 -11.84 14.55 -1.81
N PHE A 149 -11.76 14.74 -3.13
CA PHE A 149 -10.79 14.03 -3.97
C PHE A 149 -9.35 14.33 -3.54
N PHE A 150 -8.98 15.60 -3.34
CA PHE A 150 -7.63 15.96 -2.88
C PHE A 150 -7.34 15.48 -1.46
N ASN A 151 -8.34 15.44 -0.58
CA ASN A 151 -8.20 14.83 0.74
C ASN A 151 -7.89 13.32 0.65
N GLY A 152 -8.57 12.62 -0.26
CA GLY A 152 -8.29 11.20 -0.53
C GLY A 152 -6.86 10.96 -1.02
N LEU A 153 -6.30 11.86 -1.83
CA LEU A 153 -4.90 11.80 -2.24
C LEU A 153 -3.92 11.89 -1.06
N GLY A 154 -4.37 12.35 0.10
CA GLY A 154 -3.56 12.39 1.31
C GLY A 154 -2.95 11.04 1.70
N LEU A 155 -3.61 9.92 1.37
CA LEU A 155 -3.09 8.56 1.60
C LEU A 155 -1.79 8.29 0.84
N VAL A 156 -1.55 8.96 -0.29
CA VAL A 156 -0.30 8.82 -1.07
C VAL A 156 0.94 9.22 -0.25
N ARG A 157 0.77 10.03 0.79
CA ARG A 157 1.85 10.41 1.72
C ARG A 157 2.46 9.20 2.43
N ILE A 158 1.70 8.12 2.60
CA ILE A 158 2.21 6.83 3.12
C ILE A 158 3.32 6.29 2.20
N LEU A 159 3.12 6.35 0.88
CA LEU A 159 4.14 5.91 -0.08
C LEU A 159 5.42 6.73 0.04
N ARG A 160 5.29 8.04 0.27
CA ARG A 160 6.43 8.91 0.50
C ARG A 160 7.16 8.55 1.80
N LEU A 161 6.43 8.31 2.87
CA LEU A 161 7.00 7.85 4.14
C LEU A 161 7.80 6.56 3.94
N LEU A 162 7.25 5.59 3.20
CA LEU A 162 7.94 4.34 2.87
C LEU A 162 9.25 4.58 2.09
N ILE A 163 9.26 5.53 1.13
CA ILE A 163 10.48 5.87 0.38
C ILE A 163 11.56 6.41 1.33
N VAL A 164 11.19 7.30 2.24
CA VAL A 164 12.15 7.93 3.16
C VAL A 164 12.62 6.96 4.23
N LEU A 165 11.79 6.01 4.67
CA LEU A 165 12.17 4.98 5.63
C LEU A 165 13.36 4.12 5.16
N GLN A 166 13.64 4.08 3.85
CA GLN A 166 14.83 3.38 3.32
C GLN A 166 16.17 3.92 3.83
N ILE A 167 16.21 5.10 4.47
CA ILE A 167 17.43 5.59 5.13
C ILE A 167 17.85 4.70 6.29
N PHE A 168 16.88 4.06 6.94
CA PHE A 168 17.16 3.11 8.03
C PHE A 168 17.58 1.76 7.45
N ALA A 169 18.72 1.26 7.88
CA ALA A 169 19.31 0.03 7.35
C ALA A 169 18.35 -1.18 7.28
N PRO A 170 17.50 -1.46 8.27
CA PRO A 170 16.55 -2.56 8.20
C PRO A 170 15.56 -2.41 7.03
N PHE A 171 15.00 -1.22 6.85
CA PHE A 171 14.07 -0.95 5.75
C PHE A 171 14.76 -1.01 4.39
N ALA A 172 15.97 -0.45 4.26
CA ALA A 172 16.75 -0.53 3.02
C ALA A 172 16.99 -1.99 2.61
N ILE A 173 17.30 -2.87 3.56
CA ILE A 173 17.49 -4.30 3.30
C ILE A 173 16.18 -4.93 2.81
N ILE A 174 15.06 -4.65 3.48
CA ILE A 174 13.74 -5.15 3.10
C ILE A 174 13.40 -4.73 1.67
N PHE A 175 13.52 -3.45 1.34
CA PHE A 175 13.25 -2.95 -0.02
C PHE A 175 14.17 -3.59 -1.07
N LYS A 176 15.45 -3.80 -0.72
CA LYS A 176 16.39 -4.51 -1.59
C LYS A 176 15.96 -5.94 -1.84
N VAL A 177 15.56 -6.68 -0.79
CA VAL A 177 15.05 -8.05 -0.91
C VAL A 177 13.83 -8.10 -1.83
N PHE A 178 12.84 -7.21 -1.64
CA PHE A 178 11.67 -7.14 -2.53
C PHE A 178 12.06 -6.85 -3.98
N LYS A 179 13.02 -5.97 -4.21
CA LYS A 179 13.52 -5.66 -5.55
C LYS A 179 14.24 -6.86 -6.18
N ASP A 180 15.15 -7.48 -5.44
CA ASP A 180 15.97 -8.58 -5.93
C ASP A 180 15.12 -9.84 -6.19
N GLN A 181 14.10 -10.09 -5.35
CA GLN A 181 13.19 -11.23 -5.46
C GLN A 181 11.87 -10.91 -6.18
N SER A 182 11.75 -9.74 -6.78
CA SER A 182 10.48 -9.25 -7.36
C SER A 182 9.84 -10.21 -8.36
N LYS A 183 10.63 -10.87 -9.21
CA LYS A 183 10.13 -11.84 -10.20
C LYS A 183 9.57 -13.10 -9.52
N VAL A 184 10.28 -13.61 -8.51
CA VAL A 184 9.84 -14.81 -7.76
C VAL A 184 8.57 -14.48 -6.98
N LEU A 185 8.56 -13.35 -6.26
CA LEU A 185 7.41 -12.90 -5.49
C LEU A 185 6.20 -12.62 -6.37
N LEU A 186 6.38 -12.02 -7.56
CA LEU A 186 5.31 -11.80 -8.52
C LEU A 186 4.70 -13.13 -9.01
N ASN A 187 5.52 -14.11 -9.35
CA ASN A 187 5.03 -15.42 -9.78
C ASN A 187 4.23 -16.13 -8.68
N ILE A 188 4.70 -16.05 -7.43
CA ILE A 188 3.97 -16.60 -6.28
C ILE A 188 2.65 -15.84 -6.07
N PHE A 189 2.66 -14.51 -6.19
CA PHE A 189 1.45 -13.69 -6.05
C PHE A 189 0.39 -14.04 -7.10
N VAL A 190 0.81 -14.22 -8.37
CA VAL A 190 -0.09 -14.68 -9.44
C VAL A 190 -0.65 -16.06 -9.11
N LEU A 191 0.18 -17.01 -8.65
CA LEU A 191 -0.27 -18.32 -8.20
C LEU A 191 -1.34 -18.22 -7.11
N VAL A 192 -1.10 -17.38 -6.09
CA VAL A 192 -2.07 -17.15 -4.99
C VAL A 192 -3.40 -16.62 -5.52
N ILE A 193 -3.37 -15.63 -6.42
CA ILE A 193 -4.60 -15.09 -7.03
C ILE A 193 -5.37 -16.17 -7.80
N VAL A 194 -4.67 -16.97 -8.60
CA VAL A 194 -5.31 -18.07 -9.35
C VAL A 194 -5.96 -19.06 -8.41
N LEU A 195 -5.30 -19.44 -7.31
CA LEU A 195 -5.85 -20.35 -6.31
C LEU A 195 -7.08 -19.75 -5.61
N ILE A 196 -7.03 -18.46 -5.25
CA ILE A 196 -8.19 -17.76 -4.66
C ILE A 196 -9.39 -17.85 -5.59
N VAL A 197 -9.21 -17.51 -6.88
CA VAL A 197 -10.31 -17.54 -7.86
C VAL A 197 -10.85 -18.96 -8.06
N LEU A 198 -9.99 -19.95 -8.20
CA LEU A 198 -10.39 -21.35 -8.38
C LEU A 198 -11.19 -21.87 -7.17
N PHE A 199 -10.68 -21.69 -5.97
CA PHE A 199 -11.37 -22.12 -4.77
C PHE A 199 -12.65 -21.35 -4.50
N ALA A 200 -12.67 -20.04 -4.78
CA ALA A 200 -13.88 -19.23 -4.69
C ALA A 200 -14.99 -19.75 -5.62
N LEU A 201 -14.66 -20.11 -6.87
CA LEU A 201 -15.62 -20.71 -7.81
C LEU A 201 -16.18 -22.03 -7.30
N VAL A 202 -15.32 -22.88 -6.74
CA VAL A 202 -15.75 -24.20 -6.25
C VAL A 202 -16.64 -24.06 -5.00
N ILE A 203 -16.27 -23.19 -4.05
CA ILE A 203 -17.04 -22.93 -2.83
C ILE A 203 -18.40 -22.32 -3.19
N TRP A 204 -18.40 -21.28 -4.04
CA TRP A 204 -19.65 -20.64 -4.47
C TRP A 204 -20.60 -21.61 -5.16
N ASN A 205 -20.08 -22.43 -6.08
CA ASN A 205 -20.89 -23.46 -6.74
C ASN A 205 -21.48 -24.47 -5.73
N ALA A 206 -20.71 -24.91 -4.74
CA ALA A 206 -21.16 -25.82 -3.71
C ALA A 206 -22.26 -25.21 -2.84
N GLU A 207 -22.14 -23.93 -2.46
CA GLU A 207 -23.13 -23.21 -1.66
C GLU A 207 -24.43 -22.97 -2.46
N VAL A 208 -24.32 -22.51 -3.71
CA VAL A 208 -25.48 -22.31 -4.59
C VAL A 208 -26.21 -23.63 -4.84
N SER A 209 -25.48 -24.71 -5.11
CA SER A 209 -26.07 -26.04 -5.32
C SER A 209 -26.80 -26.55 -4.05
N HIS A 210 -26.23 -26.31 -2.87
CA HIS A 210 -26.85 -26.67 -1.60
C HIS A 210 -28.14 -25.88 -1.38
N HIS A 211 -28.13 -24.56 -1.54
CA HIS A 211 -29.29 -23.72 -1.42
C HIS A 211 -30.41 -24.11 -2.41
N ASN A 212 -30.07 -24.33 -3.67
CA ASN A 212 -31.03 -24.79 -4.69
C ASN A 212 -31.66 -26.14 -4.34
N SER A 213 -30.87 -27.06 -3.75
CA SER A 213 -31.39 -28.34 -3.28
C SER A 213 -32.42 -28.19 -2.14
N GLN A 214 -32.16 -27.28 -1.17
CA GLN A 214 -33.07 -26.96 -0.10
C GLN A 214 -34.38 -26.35 -0.62
N VAL A 215 -34.26 -25.39 -1.55
CA VAL A 215 -35.42 -24.75 -2.20
C VAL A 215 -36.25 -25.78 -2.97
N ASN A 216 -35.63 -26.63 -3.77
CA ASN A 216 -36.35 -27.65 -4.54
C ASN A 216 -37.04 -28.67 -3.63
N ALA A 217 -36.39 -29.10 -2.55
CA ALA A 217 -36.96 -30.01 -1.58
C ALA A 217 -38.18 -29.35 -0.89
N PHE A 218 -38.11 -28.08 -0.53
CA PHE A 218 -39.21 -27.32 0.03
C PHE A 218 -40.42 -27.24 -0.95
N ILE A 219 -40.15 -26.87 -2.21
CA ILE A 219 -41.18 -26.76 -3.26
C ILE A 219 -41.85 -28.11 -3.51
N GLN A 220 -41.11 -29.22 -3.55
CA GLN A 220 -41.65 -30.56 -3.72
C GLN A 220 -42.55 -30.95 -2.55
N ASN A 221 -42.13 -30.67 -1.32
CA ASN A 221 -42.95 -30.93 -0.13
C ASN A 221 -44.24 -30.11 -0.14
N TYR A 222 -44.12 -28.81 -0.48
CA TYR A 222 -45.28 -27.92 -0.61
C TYR A 222 -46.27 -28.41 -1.68
N ALA A 223 -45.76 -28.80 -2.85
CA ALA A 223 -46.56 -29.35 -3.94
C ALA A 223 -47.32 -30.61 -3.55
N SER A 224 -46.66 -31.54 -2.84
CA SER A 224 -47.28 -32.78 -2.39
C SER A 224 -48.35 -32.54 -1.31
N THR A 225 -48.11 -31.60 -0.38
CA THR A 225 -49.04 -31.27 0.70
C THR A 225 -50.33 -30.61 0.17
N HIS A 226 -50.22 -29.77 -0.89
CA HIS A 226 -51.33 -29.01 -1.43
C HIS A 226 -51.92 -29.60 -2.73
N ASN A 227 -51.46 -30.79 -3.16
CA ASN A 227 -51.85 -31.44 -4.41
C ASN A 227 -51.69 -30.52 -5.65
N LEU A 228 -50.59 -29.78 -5.71
CA LEU A 228 -50.27 -28.83 -6.78
C LEU A 228 -49.21 -29.41 -7.74
N SER A 229 -49.25 -28.94 -8.99
CA SER A 229 -48.08 -29.18 -9.89
C SER A 229 -46.87 -28.39 -9.39
N PHE A 230 -45.65 -28.87 -9.72
CA PHE A 230 -44.39 -28.25 -9.27
C PHE A 230 -44.31 -26.77 -9.65
N ASP A 231 -44.74 -26.40 -10.87
CA ASP A 231 -44.67 -25.03 -11.38
C ASP A 231 -45.60 -24.08 -10.59
N ILE A 232 -46.79 -24.52 -10.24
CA ILE A 232 -47.75 -23.75 -9.43
C ILE A 232 -47.20 -23.64 -7.98
N ALA A 233 -46.75 -24.74 -7.42
CA ALA A 233 -46.15 -24.79 -6.09
C ALA A 233 -44.92 -23.85 -5.98
N LYS A 234 -44.06 -23.78 -6.99
CA LYS A 234 -42.90 -22.89 -7.04
C LYS A 234 -43.30 -21.42 -6.87
N THR A 235 -44.39 -20.99 -7.48
CA THR A 235 -44.84 -19.60 -7.41
C THR A 235 -45.49 -19.28 -6.07
N GLN A 236 -46.25 -20.19 -5.53
CA GLN A 236 -46.99 -20.00 -4.25
C GLN A 236 -46.08 -20.14 -3.04
N ALA A 237 -45.14 -21.08 -3.08
CA ALA A 237 -44.21 -21.36 -1.99
C ALA A 237 -43.28 -20.16 -1.67
N LEU A 238 -43.03 -19.27 -2.62
CA LEU A 238 -42.22 -18.05 -2.42
C LEU A 238 -42.75 -17.14 -1.30
N ASN A 239 -44.04 -17.14 -1.06
CA ASN A 239 -44.72 -16.31 -0.04
C ASN A 239 -44.79 -16.98 1.31
N GLU A 240 -44.36 -18.23 1.44
CA GLU A 240 -44.40 -18.96 2.69
C GLU A 240 -43.32 -18.49 3.66
N PRO A 241 -43.64 -18.28 4.95
CA PRO A 241 -42.67 -17.87 5.97
C PRO A 241 -41.51 -18.87 6.15
N GLN A 242 -41.72 -20.14 5.79
CA GLN A 242 -40.74 -21.22 5.91
C GLN A 242 -39.91 -21.42 4.64
N TYR A 243 -40.08 -20.57 3.61
CA TYR A 243 -39.28 -20.65 2.38
C TYR A 243 -37.79 -20.47 2.69
N PRO A 244 -36.91 -21.37 2.19
CA PRO A 244 -35.48 -21.33 2.49
C PRO A 244 -34.86 -20.01 2.09
N GLN A 245 -34.37 -19.26 3.06
CA GLN A 245 -33.65 -18.02 2.86
C GLN A 245 -32.12 -18.26 2.90
N ILE A 246 -31.36 -17.48 2.15
CA ILE A 246 -29.91 -17.52 2.24
C ILE A 246 -29.51 -16.88 3.57
N PRO A 247 -28.82 -17.60 4.49
CA PRO A 247 -28.30 -16.99 5.71
C PRO A 247 -27.37 -15.81 5.43
N SER A 248 -27.46 -14.74 6.22
CA SER A 248 -26.67 -13.54 6.06
C SER A 248 -25.15 -13.76 6.17
N ASN A 249 -24.75 -14.84 6.86
CA ASN A 249 -23.37 -15.25 7.05
C ASN A 249 -22.91 -16.33 6.04
N SER A 250 -23.70 -16.64 5.02
CA SER A 250 -23.32 -17.59 3.97
C SER A 250 -22.80 -16.88 2.74
N VAL A 251 -22.03 -17.63 1.95
CA VAL A 251 -21.49 -17.15 0.68
C VAL A 251 -22.62 -17.12 -0.35
N SER A 252 -23.16 -15.93 -0.61
CA SER A 252 -24.34 -15.75 -1.47
C SER A 252 -24.00 -15.47 -2.94
N ASN A 253 -22.86 -14.86 -3.17
CA ASN A 253 -22.41 -14.46 -4.50
C ASN A 253 -20.90 -14.71 -4.69
N PHE A 254 -20.41 -14.52 -5.92
CA PHE A 254 -19.00 -14.76 -6.23
C PHE A 254 -18.06 -13.78 -5.50
N GLY A 255 -18.47 -12.54 -5.25
CA GLY A 255 -17.70 -11.56 -4.47
C GLY A 255 -17.46 -12.02 -3.04
N ASP A 256 -18.52 -12.50 -2.37
CA ASP A 256 -18.44 -13.09 -1.03
C ASP A 256 -17.51 -14.31 -1.03
N ALA A 257 -17.57 -15.14 -2.08
CA ALA A 257 -16.71 -16.31 -2.23
C ALA A 257 -15.22 -15.94 -2.34
N ILE A 258 -14.89 -14.92 -3.16
CA ILE A 258 -13.50 -14.40 -3.27
C ILE A 258 -13.05 -13.87 -1.91
N TYR A 259 -13.86 -13.05 -1.25
CA TYR A 259 -13.53 -12.51 0.06
C TYR A 259 -13.29 -13.63 1.08
N PHE A 260 -14.25 -14.55 1.24
CA PHE A 260 -14.14 -15.68 2.15
C PHE A 260 -12.90 -16.54 1.87
N THR A 261 -12.66 -16.89 0.59
CA THR A 261 -11.49 -17.67 0.20
C THR A 261 -10.19 -16.94 0.48
N THR A 262 -10.16 -15.62 0.25
CA THR A 262 -8.98 -14.80 0.52
C THR A 262 -8.64 -14.79 2.00
N ILE A 263 -9.61 -14.50 2.89
CA ILE A 263 -9.36 -14.44 4.34
C ILE A 263 -9.04 -15.81 4.93
N THR A 264 -9.58 -16.89 4.34
CA THR A 264 -9.31 -18.27 4.76
C THR A 264 -7.92 -18.70 4.32
N LEU A 265 -7.57 -18.51 3.04
CA LEU A 265 -6.27 -18.88 2.48
C LEU A 265 -5.13 -18.09 3.11
N THR A 266 -5.35 -16.80 3.42
CA THR A 266 -4.38 -15.96 4.12
C THR A 266 -4.35 -16.18 5.64
N THR A 267 -5.14 -17.11 6.16
CA THR A 267 -5.23 -17.44 7.59
C THR A 267 -5.73 -16.30 8.50
N ILE A 268 -6.42 -15.29 7.95
CA ILE A 268 -7.01 -14.19 8.71
C ILE A 268 -8.28 -14.66 9.42
N GLY A 269 -9.23 -15.25 8.68
CA GLY A 269 -10.43 -15.92 9.21
C GLY A 269 -11.30 -15.08 10.14
N TYR A 270 -11.90 -13.97 9.66
CA TYR A 270 -12.76 -13.12 10.49
C TYR A 270 -13.99 -13.85 11.07
N GLY A 271 -14.46 -14.93 10.43
CA GLY A 271 -15.60 -15.71 10.90
C GLY A 271 -16.96 -15.07 10.59
N ASP A 272 -17.01 -14.02 9.80
CA ASP A 272 -18.22 -13.34 9.35
C ASP A 272 -18.99 -14.14 8.29
N PHE A 273 -18.25 -14.93 7.49
CA PHE A 273 -18.81 -15.92 6.57
C PHE A 273 -18.43 -17.34 6.98
N SER A 274 -19.36 -18.27 6.79
CA SER A 274 -19.14 -19.69 7.03
C SER A 274 -19.86 -20.55 5.98
N PRO A 275 -19.24 -21.63 5.48
CA PRO A 275 -19.87 -22.52 4.52
C PRO A 275 -21.03 -23.28 5.19
N GLN A 276 -22.16 -23.36 4.50
CA GLN A 276 -23.36 -24.07 4.96
C GLN A 276 -23.38 -25.51 4.47
N SER A 277 -22.95 -25.73 3.21
CA SER A 277 -22.96 -27.06 2.60
C SER A 277 -21.82 -27.93 3.14
N SER A 278 -22.10 -29.23 3.29
CA SER A 278 -21.08 -30.23 3.69
C SER A 278 -19.94 -30.30 2.66
N THR A 279 -20.28 -30.15 1.38
CA THR A 279 -19.29 -30.15 0.28
C THR A 279 -18.35 -28.94 0.42
N ALA A 280 -18.88 -27.74 0.63
CA ALA A 280 -18.04 -26.55 0.82
C ALA A 280 -17.16 -26.67 2.08
N LYS A 281 -17.65 -27.25 3.17
CA LYS A 281 -16.84 -27.51 4.38
C LYS A 281 -15.63 -28.38 4.10
N ILE A 282 -15.80 -29.45 3.32
CA ILE A 282 -14.67 -30.33 2.92
C ILE A 282 -13.68 -29.56 2.05
N ILE A 283 -14.17 -28.76 1.09
CA ILE A 283 -13.31 -27.94 0.23
C ILE A 283 -12.51 -26.94 1.06
N VAL A 284 -13.14 -26.31 2.06
CA VAL A 284 -12.46 -25.33 2.94
C VAL A 284 -11.33 -25.99 3.75
N ILE A 285 -11.49 -27.24 4.17
CA ILE A 285 -10.41 -27.98 4.83
C ILE A 285 -9.20 -28.10 3.88
N ILE A 286 -9.43 -28.47 2.62
CA ILE A 286 -8.37 -28.57 1.60
C ILE A 286 -7.74 -27.21 1.34
N VAL A 287 -8.57 -26.18 1.17
CA VAL A 287 -8.11 -24.78 0.96
C VAL A 287 -7.19 -24.32 2.09
N SER A 288 -7.57 -24.63 3.33
CA SER A 288 -6.79 -24.24 4.52
C SER A 288 -5.42 -24.90 4.55
N LEU A 289 -5.34 -26.19 4.23
CA LEU A 289 -4.07 -26.91 4.16
C LEU A 289 -3.16 -26.37 3.03
N VAL A 290 -3.73 -26.15 1.84
CA VAL A 290 -3.02 -25.56 0.71
C VAL A 290 -2.58 -24.13 1.04
N GLY A 291 -3.46 -23.36 1.70
CA GLY A 291 -3.18 -21.99 2.11
C GLY A 291 -1.95 -21.84 2.98
N ILE A 292 -1.82 -22.68 4.01
CA ILE A 292 -0.63 -22.68 4.88
C ILE A 292 0.65 -22.93 4.06
N ALA A 293 0.62 -23.93 3.17
CA ALA A 293 1.79 -24.25 2.35
C ALA A 293 2.16 -23.13 1.38
N VAL A 294 1.17 -22.52 0.71
CA VAL A 294 1.39 -21.48 -0.30
C VAL A 294 1.85 -20.16 0.31
N ILE A 295 1.30 -19.76 1.47
CA ILE A 295 1.72 -18.53 2.17
C ILE A 295 3.12 -18.68 2.81
N ALA A 296 3.52 -19.89 3.17
CA ALA A 296 4.86 -20.14 3.70
C ALA A 296 5.97 -19.86 2.66
N ILE A 297 5.71 -20.05 1.36
CA ILE A 297 6.71 -19.86 0.30
C ILE A 297 7.22 -18.42 0.22
N PRO A 298 6.39 -17.36 0.02
CA PRO A 298 6.87 -15.98 -0.04
C PRO A 298 7.53 -15.55 1.27
N SER A 299 7.00 -15.99 2.41
CA SER A 299 7.60 -15.70 3.74
C SER A 299 9.01 -16.29 3.84
N GLY A 300 9.21 -17.53 3.39
CA GLY A 300 10.51 -18.19 3.37
C GLY A 300 11.51 -17.51 2.42
N VAL A 301 11.07 -17.09 1.22
CA VAL A 301 11.90 -16.36 0.25
C VAL A 301 12.36 -15.02 0.83
N ILE A 302 11.45 -14.27 1.45
CA ILE A 302 11.77 -12.97 2.06
C ILE A 302 12.75 -13.16 3.23
N ALA A 303 12.46 -14.09 4.15
CA ALA A 303 13.30 -14.34 5.32
C ALA A 303 14.71 -14.83 4.91
N GLY A 304 14.82 -15.78 3.99
CA GLY A 304 16.09 -16.29 3.50
C GLY A 304 16.93 -15.20 2.82
N SER A 305 16.32 -14.41 1.94
CA SER A 305 17.01 -13.32 1.25
C SER A 305 17.40 -12.19 2.21
N PHE A 306 16.60 -11.91 3.25
CA PHE A 306 16.92 -10.93 4.28
C PHE A 306 18.16 -11.37 5.09
N LEU A 307 18.21 -12.61 5.53
CA LEU A 307 19.36 -13.18 6.23
C LEU A 307 20.63 -13.14 5.36
N GLN A 308 20.53 -13.51 4.10
CA GLN A 308 21.65 -13.45 3.16
C GLN A 308 22.18 -12.01 3.00
N GLN A 309 21.33 -11.01 2.91
CA GLN A 309 21.74 -9.60 2.80
C GLN A 309 22.45 -9.12 4.08
N ILE A 310 22.02 -9.56 5.26
CA ILE A 310 22.70 -9.24 6.52
C ILE A 310 24.09 -9.90 6.56
N GLN A 311 24.18 -11.19 6.25
CA GLN A 311 25.45 -11.91 6.23
C GLN A 311 26.46 -11.27 5.27
N ASN A 312 26.03 -10.92 4.06
CA ASN A 312 26.88 -10.25 3.08
C ASN A 312 27.41 -8.89 3.59
N LYS A 313 26.57 -8.14 4.33
CA LYS A 313 27.03 -6.88 4.96
C LYS A 313 28.08 -7.11 6.04
N LEU A 314 27.89 -8.11 6.88
CA LEU A 314 28.86 -8.43 7.94
C LEU A 314 30.19 -8.88 7.35
N THR A 315 30.19 -9.81 6.40
CA THR A 315 31.40 -10.29 5.72
C THR A 315 32.18 -9.17 5.02
N ASN A 316 31.46 -8.26 4.34
CA ASN A 316 32.10 -7.13 3.69
C ASN A 316 32.74 -6.12 4.65
N ASN A 317 32.17 -5.96 5.84
CA ASN A 317 32.74 -5.11 6.89
C ASN A 317 34.03 -5.73 7.49
N THR A 318 34.01 -7.02 7.79
CA THR A 318 35.19 -7.76 8.30
C THR A 318 36.35 -7.73 7.29
N ASN A 319 36.03 -7.92 5.99
CA ASN A 319 37.05 -7.86 4.94
C ASN A 319 37.64 -6.45 4.72
N LYS A 320 36.92 -5.37 5.08
CA LYS A 320 37.42 -4.00 5.04
C LYS A 320 38.30 -3.67 6.24
N GLU A 321 38.00 -4.21 7.40
CA GLU A 321 38.81 -4.06 8.61
C GLU A 321 40.17 -4.77 8.43
N ASN A 322 40.17 -6.01 7.92
CA ASN A 322 41.40 -6.78 7.68
C ASN A 322 42.29 -6.24 6.53
N LYS A 323 41.81 -5.28 5.72
CA LYS A 323 42.62 -4.62 4.68
C LYS A 323 43.23 -3.30 5.12
N ASN A 324 42.81 -2.78 6.29
CA ASN A 324 43.28 -1.51 6.84
C ASN A 324 44.29 -1.73 8.01
N ASP A 325 44.48 -2.97 8.43
CA ASP A 325 45.57 -3.45 9.28
C ASP A 325 46.73 -4.01 8.42
#